data_da410658da8bce0d5860e89be7f071c7
#
_entry.id   da410658da8bce0d5860e89be7f071c7
#
_cell.length_a   1.000
_cell.length_b   1.000
_cell.length_c   1.000
_cell.angle_alpha   90.00
_cell.angle_beta   90.00
_cell.angle_gamma   90.00
#
_symmetry.space_group_name_H-M   'P 1'
#
loop_
_entity.id
_entity.type
_entity.pdbx_description
1 polymer ?
#
loop_
_entity_poly.entity_id
_entity_poly.type
_entity_poly.pdbx_seq_one_letter_code
_entity_poly.pdbx_strand_id
1 'polypeptide(L)'
;RHGGILGPAHPYGAKYMSMTNTKRYRKSQEFVKRFDFIEVFNACESQESNDSAARLAAEYGKPGVGGSDAHKPDCIGTGYTILPEMVTCETELINLIREKAAIQAGGVLYGRTTKEKMGAFHKILADLFWFYNRGGAMLKYFKRRRKDKIENPVTPVDPIEIPYLKKAKKFRSKK
;
A
#
# COMPACT_ATOMS: atom_id res chain seq x y z
N ARG A 1 10.81 12.65 -1.31
CA ARG A 1 10.98 13.82 -2.19
C ARG A 1 9.68 14.55 -2.45
N HIS A 2 8.53 13.87 -2.33
CA HIS A 2 7.21 14.44 -2.58
C HIS A 2 6.35 14.58 -1.31
N GLY A 3 6.94 14.39 -0.13
CA GLY A 3 6.24 14.57 1.14
C GLY A 3 5.30 13.44 1.58
N GLY A 4 5.09 12.42 0.75
CA GLY A 4 4.21 11.30 1.07
C GLY A 4 4.74 10.36 2.16
N ILE A 5 3.88 9.43 2.57
CA ILE A 5 4.19 8.33 3.49
C ILE A 5 4.20 6.99 2.76
N LEU A 6 4.95 6.03 3.26
CA LEU A 6 5.12 4.71 2.66
C LEU A 6 4.95 3.61 3.71
N GLY A 7 4.17 2.60 3.39
CA GLY A 7 4.03 1.39 4.19
C GLY A 7 3.75 0.16 3.33
N PRO A 8 4.06 -1.05 3.81
CA PRO A 8 3.76 -2.28 3.11
C PRO A 8 2.31 -2.68 3.34
N ALA A 9 1.58 -2.97 2.26
CA ALA A 9 0.30 -3.64 2.33
C ALA A 9 0.50 -5.13 2.61
N HIS A 10 -0.40 -5.76 3.37
CA HIS A 10 -0.42 -7.20 3.72
C HIS A 10 0.99 -7.83 3.77
N PRO A 11 1.88 -7.37 4.66
CA PRO A 11 3.31 -7.71 4.61
C PRO A 11 3.61 -9.19 4.73
N TYR A 12 2.73 -9.98 5.34
CA TYR A 12 2.82 -11.43 5.51
C TYR A 12 1.81 -12.21 4.66
N GLY A 13 1.15 -11.59 3.71
CA GLY A 13 0.21 -12.28 2.82
C GLY A 13 0.86 -13.48 2.12
N ALA A 14 0.21 -14.64 2.20
CA ALA A 14 0.84 -15.94 1.90
C ALA A 14 1.18 -16.15 0.41
N LYS A 15 0.47 -15.54 -0.52
CA LYS A 15 0.50 -15.95 -1.93
C LYS A 15 0.93 -14.89 -2.92
N TYR A 16 0.95 -13.62 -2.58
CA TYR A 16 1.21 -12.56 -3.54
C TYR A 16 2.23 -11.57 -3.00
N MET A 17 2.71 -10.74 -3.83
CA MET A 17 3.77 -9.72 -3.72
C MET A 17 3.95 -9.07 -2.33
N SER A 18 3.73 -9.85 -1.29
CA SER A 18 3.98 -9.44 0.09
C SER A 18 5.43 -9.14 0.31
N MET A 19 5.68 -8.18 1.15
CA MET A 19 7.02 -7.72 1.47
C MET A 19 7.94 -8.87 1.90
N THR A 20 7.45 -9.76 2.76
CA THR A 20 8.23 -10.87 3.33
C THR A 20 8.62 -11.92 2.28
N ASN A 21 7.88 -12.03 1.18
CA ASN A 21 8.18 -12.92 0.08
C ASN A 21 9.26 -12.37 -0.87
N THR A 22 9.71 -11.14 -0.67
CA THR A 22 10.73 -10.53 -1.52
C THR A 22 12.14 -11.02 -1.17
N LYS A 23 13.00 -11.15 -2.17
CA LYS A 23 14.43 -11.44 -1.96
C LYS A 23 15.10 -10.39 -1.05
N ARG A 24 14.63 -9.16 -1.09
CA ARG A 24 15.16 -8.06 -0.29
C ARG A 24 14.92 -8.29 1.20
N TYR A 25 13.70 -8.62 1.59
CA TYR A 25 13.35 -8.91 2.98
C TYR A 25 14.15 -10.09 3.54
N ARG A 26 14.30 -11.16 2.73
CA ARG A 26 15.07 -12.35 3.11
C ARG A 26 16.56 -12.08 3.33
N LYS A 27 17.10 -11.09 2.64
CA LYS A 27 18.52 -10.70 2.78
C LYS A 27 18.75 -9.79 3.98
N SER A 28 17.89 -8.85 4.22
CA SER A 28 17.99 -7.88 5.31
C SER A 28 16.64 -7.22 5.54
N GLN A 29 16.29 -7.08 6.80
CA GLN A 29 15.05 -6.39 7.20
C GLN A 29 15.28 -4.90 7.48
N GLU A 30 16.52 -4.43 7.38
CA GLU A 30 16.90 -3.03 7.65
C GLU A 30 16.06 -2.00 6.88
N PHE A 31 15.59 -2.35 5.67
CA PHE A 31 14.77 -1.42 4.90
C PHE A 31 13.37 -1.20 5.50
N VAL A 32 12.92 -2.05 6.43
CA VAL A 32 11.65 -1.87 7.17
C VAL A 32 11.66 -0.57 7.96
N LYS A 33 12.85 -0.17 8.45
CA LYS A 33 13.04 1.11 9.14
C LYS A 33 12.62 2.32 8.31
N ARG A 34 12.62 2.20 6.98
CA ARG A 34 12.29 3.28 6.02
C ARG A 34 10.80 3.46 5.80
N PHE A 35 9.96 2.55 6.28
CA PHE A 35 8.51 2.70 6.23
C PHE A 35 8.03 3.66 7.30
N ASP A 36 6.98 4.39 6.99
CA ASP A 36 6.31 5.30 7.92
C ASP A 36 5.27 4.55 8.78
N PHE A 37 4.63 3.52 8.21
CA PHE A 37 3.63 2.67 8.86
C PHE A 37 3.70 1.22 8.37
N ILE A 38 2.96 0.31 8.99
CA ILE A 38 2.79 -1.08 8.56
C ILE A 38 1.29 -1.42 8.61
N GLU A 39 0.76 -2.06 7.58
CA GLU A 39 -0.58 -2.62 7.62
C GLU A 39 -0.56 -3.87 8.53
N VAL A 40 -1.14 -3.72 9.72
CA VAL A 40 -1.17 -4.76 10.76
C VAL A 40 -2.48 -5.53 10.80
N PHE A 41 -3.52 -4.99 10.20
CA PHE A 41 -4.79 -5.66 10.01
C PHE A 41 -5.21 -5.57 8.54
N ASN A 42 -5.34 -6.71 7.91
CA ASN A 42 -5.91 -6.83 6.58
C ASN A 42 -7.07 -7.83 6.65
N ALA A 43 -8.28 -7.40 6.32
CA ALA A 43 -9.48 -8.20 6.48
C ALA A 43 -9.56 -9.41 5.53
N CYS A 44 -8.72 -9.44 4.49
CA CYS A 44 -8.61 -10.52 3.51
C CYS A 44 -7.58 -11.59 3.90
N GLU A 45 -6.68 -11.28 4.82
CA GLU A 45 -5.61 -12.17 5.26
C GLU A 45 -6.00 -13.02 6.47
N SER A 46 -5.14 -13.99 6.82
CA SER A 46 -5.36 -14.80 8.03
C SER A 46 -4.99 -14.02 9.30
N GLN A 47 -5.56 -14.47 10.43
CA GLN A 47 -5.22 -13.90 11.74
C GLN A 47 -3.72 -14.01 12.02
N GLU A 48 -3.08 -15.14 11.69
CA GLU A 48 -1.64 -15.35 11.91
C GLU A 48 -0.78 -14.37 11.09
N SER A 49 -1.22 -14.04 9.85
CA SER A 49 -0.57 -13.02 9.01
C SER A 49 -0.67 -11.64 9.66
N ASN A 50 -1.84 -11.28 10.16
CA ASN A 50 -2.09 -10.03 10.86
C ASN A 50 -1.29 -9.94 12.16
N ASP A 51 -1.26 -10.98 12.97
CA ASP A 51 -0.47 -11.05 14.20
C ASP A 51 1.04 -10.91 13.93
N SER A 52 1.51 -11.50 12.83
CA SER A 52 2.90 -11.37 12.40
C SER A 52 3.22 -9.95 11.95
N ALA A 53 2.30 -9.29 11.27
CA ALA A 53 2.43 -7.89 10.86
C ALA A 53 2.41 -6.95 12.07
N ALA A 54 1.57 -7.22 13.07
CA ALA A 54 1.51 -6.47 14.31
C ALA A 54 2.83 -6.59 15.10
N ARG A 55 3.39 -7.80 15.20
CA ARG A 55 4.71 -8.01 15.82
C ARG A 55 5.81 -7.24 15.10
N LEU A 56 5.81 -7.26 13.77
CA LEU A 56 6.78 -6.49 12.98
C LEU A 56 6.65 -4.99 13.22
N ALA A 57 5.42 -4.47 13.27
CA ALA A 57 5.17 -3.06 13.56
C ALA A 57 5.70 -2.67 14.95
N ALA A 58 5.43 -3.48 15.96
CA ALA A 58 5.93 -3.28 17.33
C ALA A 58 7.46 -3.31 17.39
N GLU A 59 8.10 -4.30 16.75
CA GLU A 59 9.55 -4.46 16.70
C GLU A 59 10.25 -3.21 16.14
N TYR A 60 9.68 -2.63 15.07
CA TYR A 60 10.26 -1.44 14.42
C TYR A 60 9.68 -0.12 14.91
N GLY A 61 8.79 -0.13 15.90
CA GLY A 61 8.14 1.06 16.47
C GLY A 61 7.38 1.85 15.41
N LYS A 62 6.61 1.15 14.55
CA LYS A 62 5.83 1.76 13.47
C LYS A 62 4.35 1.78 13.82
N PRO A 63 3.62 2.85 13.46
CA PRO A 63 2.16 2.85 13.55
C PRO A 63 1.56 1.69 12.75
N GLY A 64 0.54 1.05 13.32
CA GLY A 64 -0.22 0.00 12.65
C GLY A 64 -1.49 0.55 12.01
N VAL A 65 -1.69 0.28 10.72
CA VAL A 65 -2.93 0.64 10.02
C VAL A 65 -3.72 -0.60 9.65
N GLY A 66 -5.02 -0.43 9.40
CA GLY A 66 -5.91 -1.48 8.94
C GLY A 66 -6.52 -1.17 7.58
N GLY A 67 -6.74 -2.21 6.79
CA GLY A 67 -7.38 -2.12 5.50
C GLY A 67 -8.26 -3.34 5.20
N SER A 68 -9.24 -3.16 4.32
CA SER A 68 -10.14 -4.24 3.91
C SER A 68 -9.59 -5.12 2.79
N ASP A 69 -8.64 -4.63 2.01
CA ASP A 69 -8.15 -5.28 0.77
C ASP A 69 -9.32 -5.75 -0.13
N ALA A 70 -10.35 -4.90 -0.22
CA ALA A 70 -11.63 -5.25 -0.81
C ALA A 70 -11.52 -5.43 -2.31
N HIS A 71 -11.90 -6.61 -2.80
CA HIS A 71 -12.04 -6.93 -4.22
C HIS A 71 -13.50 -7.04 -4.66
N LYS A 72 -14.44 -6.82 -3.74
CA LYS A 72 -15.89 -6.81 -3.94
C LYS A 72 -16.51 -5.69 -3.11
N PRO A 73 -17.63 -5.11 -3.56
CA PRO A 73 -18.31 -4.05 -2.81
C PRO A 73 -18.64 -4.43 -1.37
N ASP A 74 -19.09 -5.65 -1.13
CA ASP A 74 -19.51 -6.17 0.17
C ASP A 74 -18.36 -6.27 1.19
N CYS A 75 -17.11 -6.21 0.72
CA CYS A 75 -15.92 -6.27 1.58
C CYS A 75 -15.37 -4.89 1.93
N ILE A 76 -15.93 -3.81 1.35
CA ILE A 76 -15.47 -2.45 1.65
C ILE A 76 -15.82 -2.12 3.11
N GLY A 77 -14.83 -1.60 3.85
CA GLY A 77 -15.00 -1.20 5.24
C GLY A 77 -14.89 -2.37 6.25
N THR A 78 -14.68 -3.61 5.81
CA THR A 78 -14.44 -4.74 6.72
C THR A 78 -13.12 -4.63 7.49
N GLY A 79 -12.15 -3.88 6.97
CA GLY A 79 -10.93 -3.49 7.67
C GLY A 79 -10.79 -1.98 7.62
N TYR A 80 -10.37 -1.37 8.73
CA TYR A 80 -10.31 0.07 8.89
C TYR A 80 -9.20 0.50 9.85
N THR A 81 -8.87 1.78 9.77
CA THR A 81 -7.94 2.44 10.68
C THR A 81 -8.72 3.46 11.53
N ILE A 82 -8.51 3.43 12.84
CA ILE A 82 -9.06 4.40 13.79
C ILE A 82 -7.97 5.42 14.07
N LEU A 83 -8.28 6.68 13.82
CA LEU A 83 -7.40 7.81 14.12
C LEU A 83 -7.79 8.41 15.48
N PRO A 84 -6.83 8.94 16.24
CA PRO A 84 -7.09 9.54 17.56
C PRO A 84 -7.89 10.85 17.46
N GLU A 85 -7.88 11.49 16.33
CA GLU A 85 -8.59 12.75 16.06
C GLU A 85 -9.09 12.81 14.62
N MET A 86 -10.01 13.75 14.38
CA MET A 86 -10.54 13.99 13.04
C MET A 86 -9.48 14.66 12.16
N VAL A 87 -9.22 14.10 10.99
CA VAL A 87 -8.36 14.68 9.97
C VAL A 87 -9.18 15.27 8.84
N THR A 88 -8.80 16.45 8.38
CA THR A 88 -9.52 17.18 7.34
C THR A 88 -8.71 17.29 6.03
N CYS A 89 -7.44 16.98 6.08
CA CYS A 89 -6.56 17.01 4.91
C CYS A 89 -5.43 15.97 5.00
N GLU A 90 -4.79 15.72 3.86
CA GLU A 90 -3.71 14.74 3.75
C GLU A 90 -2.51 15.07 4.65
N THR A 91 -2.22 16.36 4.83
CA THR A 91 -1.08 16.81 5.66
C THR A 91 -1.27 16.42 7.11
N GLU A 92 -2.47 16.57 7.65
CA GLU A 92 -2.81 16.16 9.02
C GLU A 92 -2.63 14.64 9.19
N LEU A 93 -3.13 13.84 8.25
CA LEU A 93 -2.95 12.38 8.26
C LEU A 93 -1.46 11.99 8.21
N ILE A 94 -0.69 12.61 7.32
CA ILE A 94 0.74 12.37 7.20
C ILE A 94 1.45 12.69 8.51
N ASN A 95 1.11 13.78 9.16
CA ASN A 95 1.70 14.19 10.44
C ASN A 95 1.37 13.16 11.54
N LEU A 96 0.11 12.76 11.69
CA LEU A 96 -0.29 11.74 12.66
C LEU A 96 0.52 10.44 12.50
N ILE A 97 0.71 9.98 11.27
CA ILE A 97 1.51 8.79 10.98
C ILE A 97 2.98 9.00 11.38
N ARG A 98 3.56 10.14 11.03
CA ARG A 98 4.98 10.44 11.32
C ARG A 98 5.25 10.65 12.80
N GLU A 99 4.33 11.28 13.50
CA GLU A 99 4.38 11.51 14.94
C GLU A 99 4.09 10.24 15.75
N LYS A 100 3.75 9.15 15.04
CA LYS A 100 3.39 7.86 15.66
C LYS A 100 2.23 8.01 16.65
N ALA A 101 1.24 8.79 16.29
CA ALA A 101 0.03 8.93 17.06
C ALA A 101 -0.60 7.57 17.41
N ALA A 102 -1.44 7.52 18.43
CA ALA A 102 -2.12 6.31 18.89
C ALA A 102 -3.18 5.83 17.89
N ILE A 103 -2.72 5.35 16.73
CA ILE A 103 -3.53 4.80 15.65
C ILE A 103 -3.86 3.34 15.97
N GLN A 104 -5.11 2.94 15.75
CA GLN A 104 -5.56 1.56 15.93
C GLN A 104 -6.03 0.98 14.61
N ALA A 105 -5.82 -0.30 14.41
CA ALA A 105 -6.33 -1.06 13.29
C ALA A 105 -7.38 -2.05 13.77
N GLY A 106 -8.45 -2.22 13.01
CA GLY A 106 -9.53 -3.13 13.37
C GLY A 106 -10.38 -3.56 12.20
N GLY A 107 -11.31 -4.47 12.47
CA GLY A 107 -12.24 -4.94 11.47
C GLY A 107 -12.71 -6.36 11.69
N VAL A 108 -13.28 -6.94 10.63
CA VAL A 108 -13.78 -8.33 10.60
C VAL A 108 -13.13 -9.05 9.43
N LEU A 109 -12.53 -10.20 9.70
CA LEU A 109 -11.98 -11.05 8.66
C LEU A 109 -13.11 -11.61 7.81
N TYR A 110 -13.09 -11.40 6.51
CA TYR A 110 -14.07 -12.00 5.61
C TYR A 110 -13.55 -13.29 4.94
N GLY A 111 -12.33 -13.67 5.26
CA GLY A 111 -11.69 -14.92 4.89
C GLY A 111 -11.69 -15.25 3.43
N ARG A 112 -11.22 -16.00 2.70
CA ARG A 112 -11.19 -16.50 1.33
C ARG A 112 -11.48 -15.49 0.23
N THR A 113 -10.43 -15.08 -0.41
CA THR A 113 -10.48 -14.30 -1.65
C THR A 113 -11.13 -15.10 -2.78
N THR A 114 -11.66 -14.40 -3.76
CA THR A 114 -12.11 -14.98 -5.03
C THR A 114 -11.02 -15.88 -5.67
N LYS A 115 -9.76 -15.62 -5.38
CA LYS A 115 -8.59 -16.37 -5.85
C LYS A 115 -8.49 -17.79 -5.31
N GLU A 116 -9.01 -18.06 -4.12
CA GLU A 116 -9.03 -19.42 -3.55
C GLU A 116 -10.12 -20.30 -4.16
N LYS A 117 -11.18 -19.66 -4.70
CA LYS A 117 -12.28 -20.35 -5.39
C LYS A 117 -12.00 -20.59 -6.88
N MET A 118 -10.88 -20.06 -7.41
CA MET A 118 -10.54 -20.27 -8.81
C MET A 118 -10.07 -21.70 -9.05
N GLY A 119 -10.72 -22.39 -10.00
CA GLY A 119 -10.30 -23.72 -10.46
C GLY A 119 -8.88 -23.70 -11.03
N ALA A 120 -8.25 -24.88 -11.14
CA ALA A 120 -6.86 -25.03 -11.59
C ALA A 120 -6.58 -24.33 -12.94
N PHE A 121 -7.53 -24.40 -13.87
CA PHE A 121 -7.42 -23.74 -15.18
C PHE A 121 -7.32 -22.21 -15.07
N HIS A 122 -8.13 -21.58 -14.23
CA HIS A 122 -8.07 -20.14 -14.01
C HIS A 122 -6.78 -19.70 -13.29
N LYS A 123 -6.23 -20.56 -12.44
CA LYS A 123 -4.91 -20.30 -11.83
C LYS A 123 -3.81 -20.27 -12.88
N ILE A 124 -3.81 -21.23 -13.81
CA ILE A 124 -2.84 -21.28 -14.91
C ILE A 124 -2.96 -20.02 -15.78
N LEU A 125 -4.19 -19.61 -16.14
CA LEU A 125 -4.42 -18.38 -16.91
C LEU A 125 -3.95 -17.13 -16.16
N ALA A 126 -4.18 -17.05 -14.86
CA ALA A 126 -3.73 -15.94 -14.04
C ALA A 126 -2.19 -15.89 -13.97
N ASP A 127 -1.53 -17.04 -13.85
CA ASP A 127 -0.06 -17.13 -13.85
C ASP A 127 0.53 -16.76 -15.22
N LEU A 128 -0.08 -17.21 -16.30
CA LEU A 128 0.32 -16.83 -17.68
C LEU A 128 0.14 -15.33 -17.90
N PHE A 129 -0.99 -14.76 -17.46
CA PHE A 129 -1.24 -13.31 -17.54
C PHE A 129 -0.22 -12.52 -16.70
N TRP A 130 0.11 -13.00 -15.51
CA TRP A 130 1.13 -12.40 -14.67
C TRP A 130 2.52 -12.44 -15.32
N PHE A 131 2.90 -13.58 -15.92
CA PHE A 131 4.14 -13.72 -16.69
C PHE A 131 4.18 -12.78 -17.89
N TYR A 132 3.09 -12.69 -18.63
CA TYR A 132 2.95 -11.79 -19.78
C TYR A 132 3.10 -10.32 -19.37
N ASN A 133 2.42 -9.90 -18.31
CA ASN A 133 2.52 -8.53 -17.81
C ASN A 133 3.91 -8.21 -17.26
N ARG A 134 4.52 -9.15 -16.55
CA ARG A 134 5.87 -8.96 -16.01
C ARG A 134 6.92 -8.92 -17.12
N GLY A 135 6.82 -9.76 -18.13
CA GLY A 135 7.66 -9.72 -19.32
C GLY A 135 7.49 -8.41 -20.10
N GLY A 136 6.25 -7.99 -20.33
CA GLY A 136 5.94 -6.71 -20.97
C GLY A 136 6.40 -5.49 -20.17
N ALA A 137 6.27 -5.53 -18.83
CA ALA A 137 6.79 -4.48 -17.96
C ALA A 137 8.33 -4.40 -17.99
N MET A 138 8.99 -5.54 -18.03
CA MET A 138 10.44 -5.63 -18.13
C MET A 138 10.95 -5.09 -19.49
N LEU A 139 10.28 -5.43 -20.59
CA LEU A 139 10.59 -4.89 -21.92
C LEU A 139 10.34 -3.37 -21.98
N LYS A 140 9.24 -2.88 -21.39
CA LYS A 140 8.95 -1.44 -21.29
C LYS A 140 9.98 -0.72 -20.41
N TYR A 141 10.45 -1.33 -19.33
CA TYR A 141 11.49 -0.79 -18.47
C TYR A 141 12.81 -0.62 -19.22
N PHE A 142 13.25 -1.64 -19.95
CA PHE A 142 14.46 -1.54 -20.78
C PHE A 142 14.31 -0.52 -21.90
N LYS A 143 13.13 -0.42 -22.51
CA LYS A 143 12.84 0.56 -23.58
C LYS A 143 12.84 2.00 -23.04
N ARG A 144 12.26 2.24 -21.84
CA ARG A 144 12.31 3.53 -21.14
C ARG A 144 13.74 3.91 -20.77
N ARG A 145 14.49 3.00 -20.15
CA ARG A 145 15.88 3.25 -19.76
C ARG A 145 16.80 3.57 -20.94
N ARG A 146 16.45 3.09 -22.12
CA ARG A 146 17.16 3.43 -23.38
C ARG A 146 16.79 4.82 -23.90
N LYS A 147 15.53 5.23 -23.73
CA LYS A 147 15.05 6.59 -24.06
C LYS A 147 15.59 7.64 -23.08
N ASP A 148 15.51 7.37 -21.79
CA ASP A 148 15.96 8.29 -20.74
C ASP A 148 17.47 8.60 -20.82
N LYS A 149 18.27 7.71 -21.41
CA LYS A 149 19.69 7.96 -21.73
C LYS A 149 19.89 8.94 -22.89
N ILE A 150 18.86 9.12 -23.71
CA ILE A 150 18.97 9.90 -24.96
C ILE A 150 18.31 11.28 -24.82
N GLU A 151 17.34 11.48 -23.95
CA GLU A 151 16.44 12.62 -24.07
C GLU A 151 16.29 13.55 -22.85
N ASN A 152 16.88 13.32 -21.66
CA ASN A 152 16.59 14.27 -20.58
C ASN A 152 17.72 14.54 -19.58
N PRO A 153 18.19 15.80 -19.49
CA PRO A 153 18.55 16.40 -18.23
C PRO A 153 17.29 16.53 -17.38
N VAL A 154 17.40 16.18 -16.08
CA VAL A 154 16.30 16.27 -15.11
C VAL A 154 15.77 17.71 -15.07
N THR A 155 14.68 17.96 -15.79
CA THR A 155 13.91 19.18 -15.60
C THR A 155 13.05 19.02 -14.35
N PRO A 156 13.01 20.03 -13.47
CA PRO A 156 12.07 20.02 -12.35
C PRO A 156 10.64 19.92 -12.90
N VAL A 157 9.88 18.92 -12.45
CA VAL A 157 8.47 18.81 -12.80
C VAL A 157 7.72 19.82 -11.94
N ASP A 158 7.01 20.74 -12.57
CA ASP A 158 6.08 21.62 -11.86
C ASP A 158 5.07 20.80 -11.06
N PRO A 159 4.67 21.30 -9.86
CA PRO A 159 3.70 20.59 -9.03
C PRO A 159 2.44 20.27 -9.83
N ILE A 160 2.07 19.00 -9.88
CA ILE A 160 0.82 18.57 -10.54
C ILE A 160 -0.35 19.26 -9.82
N GLU A 161 -0.95 20.26 -10.45
CA GLU A 161 -2.17 20.88 -9.97
C GLU A 161 -3.31 19.85 -10.03
N ILE A 162 -3.67 19.29 -8.87
CA ILE A 162 -4.80 18.39 -8.77
C ILE A 162 -6.09 19.22 -8.90
N PRO A 163 -6.92 19.04 -9.94
CA PRO A 163 -8.07 19.92 -10.23
C PRO A 163 -9.10 20.02 -9.09
N TYR A 164 -9.14 19.02 -8.24
CA TYR A 164 -10.05 18.92 -7.11
C TYR A 164 -9.67 19.84 -5.95
N LEU A 165 -8.39 20.18 -5.77
CA LEU A 165 -7.94 21.14 -4.76
C LEU A 165 -8.32 22.59 -5.10
N LYS A 166 -8.53 22.92 -6.39
CA LYS A 166 -9.08 24.22 -6.79
C LYS A 166 -10.52 24.44 -6.31
N LYS A 167 -11.33 23.38 -6.23
CA LYS A 167 -12.70 23.46 -5.69
C LYS A 167 -12.73 23.73 -4.19
N ALA A 168 -11.84 23.13 -3.41
CA ALA A 168 -11.78 23.32 -1.95
C ALA A 168 -11.36 24.75 -1.56
N LYS A 169 -10.43 25.37 -2.29
CA LYS A 169 -10.04 26.78 -2.07
C LYS A 169 -11.19 27.76 -2.34
N LYS A 170 -12.06 27.46 -3.33
CA LYS A 170 -13.19 28.34 -3.69
C LYS A 170 -14.33 28.31 -2.65
N PHE A 171 -14.41 27.26 -1.83
CA PHE A 171 -15.39 27.17 -0.73
C PHE A 171 -14.92 27.90 0.54
N ARG A 172 -13.62 28.05 0.76
CA ARG A 172 -13.07 28.77 1.93
C ARG A 172 -13.05 30.29 1.79
N SER A 173 -13.16 30.82 0.57
CA SER A 173 -13.16 32.30 0.34
C SER A 173 -14.55 32.93 0.40
N LYS A 174 -15.60 32.18 0.77
CA LYS A 174 -17.00 32.66 0.87
C LYS A 174 -17.57 32.56 2.30
N LYS A 175 -16.72 32.57 3.31
CA LYS A 175 -17.16 32.77 4.71
C LYS A 175 -16.48 33.99 5.27
#